data_27e762a0ccd84d0d58cadf293632ba63
#
_entry.id   27e762a0ccd84d0d58cadf293632ba63
#
_cell.length_a   1.000
_cell.length_b   1.000
_cell.length_c   1.000
_cell.angle_alpha   90.00
_cell.angle_beta   90.00
_cell.angle_gamma   90.00
#
_symmetry.space_group_name_H-M   'P 1'
#
loop_
_entity.id
_entity.type
_entity.pdbx_description
1 polymer ?
#
loop_
_entity_poly.entity_id
_entity_poly.type
_entity_poly.pdbx_seq_one_letter_code
_entity_poly.pdbx_strand_id
1 'polypeptide(L)'
;MGKLRIGFLTALLVLAGCREAATLTLADGEQQRLKDYRGEWLVVNYFAEWCAPCLRELPLLNELGQAAGPAVLAVSFDTMPAQALQAMQQRLAITIPVVTSLKGPWPFELPRVLPTTFVIDPDGKLAARHQGELRAEDIARWRENYWGNKGGS
;
A
#
# COMPACT_ATOMS: atom_id res chain seq x y z
N MET A 1 -66.97 13.91 10.02
CA MET A 1 -66.35 13.15 8.90
C MET A 1 -64.90 13.63 8.79
N GLY A 2 -64.01 13.04 9.57
CA GLY A 2 -62.58 13.40 9.59
C GLY A 2 -61.78 12.45 8.74
N LYS A 3 -61.11 12.98 7.71
CA LYS A 3 -60.21 12.20 6.85
C LYS A 3 -58.83 12.08 7.49
N LEU A 4 -58.55 10.88 8.00
CA LEU A 4 -57.23 10.50 8.54
C LEU A 4 -56.23 10.37 7.35
N ARG A 5 -55.26 11.31 7.25
CA ARG A 5 -54.17 11.26 6.29
C ARG A 5 -53.01 10.48 6.93
N ILE A 6 -52.89 9.23 6.53
CA ILE A 6 -51.75 8.39 6.86
C ILE A 6 -50.59 8.83 5.97
N GLY A 7 -49.64 9.55 6.57
CA GLY A 7 -48.38 9.91 5.90
C GLY A 7 -47.46 8.69 5.84
N PHE A 8 -47.23 8.19 4.63
CA PHE A 8 -46.24 7.15 4.38
C PHE A 8 -44.83 7.78 4.45
N LEU A 9 -44.16 7.55 5.59
CA LEU A 9 -42.75 7.96 5.75
C LEU A 9 -41.87 6.90 5.09
N THR A 10 -41.52 7.13 3.83
CA THR A 10 -40.57 6.26 3.10
C THR A 10 -39.17 6.45 3.68
N ALA A 11 -38.75 5.53 4.54
CA ALA A 11 -37.38 5.46 5.04
C ALA A 11 -36.46 5.05 3.88
N LEU A 12 -35.70 6.01 3.36
CA LEU A 12 -34.67 5.78 2.37
C LEU A 12 -33.50 5.07 3.03
N LEU A 13 -33.46 3.73 2.94
CA LEU A 13 -32.30 2.95 3.33
C LEU A 13 -31.15 3.28 2.37
N VAL A 14 -30.24 4.14 2.80
CA VAL A 14 -28.97 4.34 2.14
C VAL A 14 -28.15 3.08 2.40
N LEU A 15 -28.16 2.15 1.46
CA LEU A 15 -27.21 1.06 1.38
C LEU A 15 -25.83 1.67 1.16
N ALA A 16 -25.10 1.94 2.25
CA ALA A 16 -23.67 2.21 2.20
C ALA A 16 -23.00 0.93 1.68
N GLY A 17 -22.87 0.83 0.36
CA GLY A 17 -22.17 -0.26 -0.27
C GLY A 17 -20.77 -0.35 0.31
N CYS A 18 -20.48 -1.43 1.03
CA CYS A 18 -19.11 -1.79 1.41
C CYS A 18 -18.33 -1.95 0.11
N ARG A 19 -17.62 -0.92 -0.32
CA ARG A 19 -16.65 -1.02 -1.39
C ARG A 19 -15.60 -2.04 -0.93
N GLU A 20 -15.59 -3.19 -1.58
CA GLU A 20 -14.61 -4.24 -1.34
C GLU A 20 -13.22 -3.62 -1.51
N ALA A 21 -12.41 -3.64 -0.46
CA ALA A 21 -11.06 -3.12 -0.50
C ALA A 21 -10.11 -4.19 -1.04
N ALA A 22 -9.06 -3.78 -1.74
CA ALA A 22 -8.04 -4.70 -2.20
C ALA A 22 -7.47 -5.51 -1.04
N THR A 23 -7.36 -6.83 -1.24
CA THR A 23 -6.74 -7.78 -0.32
C THR A 23 -5.32 -8.08 -0.78
N LEU A 24 -4.40 -7.97 0.14
CA LEU A 24 -2.97 -8.24 -0.01
C LEU A 24 -2.69 -9.61 0.61
N THR A 25 -2.08 -10.52 -0.14
CA THR A 25 -1.56 -11.76 0.44
C THR A 25 -0.05 -11.63 0.57
N LEU A 26 0.46 -11.77 1.77
CA LEU A 26 1.90 -11.69 2.07
C LEU A 26 2.61 -13.01 1.76
N ALA A 27 3.94 -12.98 1.72
CA ALA A 27 4.77 -14.14 1.44
C ALA A 27 4.61 -15.26 2.48
N ASP A 28 4.28 -14.93 3.72
CA ASP A 28 4.00 -15.87 4.82
C ASP A 28 2.57 -16.44 4.80
N GLY A 29 1.73 -15.97 3.87
CA GLY A 29 0.33 -16.37 3.70
C GLY A 29 -0.65 -15.50 4.50
N GLU A 30 -0.18 -14.53 5.30
CA GLU A 30 -1.05 -13.58 5.98
C GLU A 30 -1.83 -12.75 4.95
N GLN A 31 -3.10 -12.46 5.27
CA GLN A 31 -3.95 -11.61 4.45
C GLN A 31 -4.20 -10.28 5.17
N GLN A 32 -3.93 -9.21 4.45
CA GLN A 32 -4.19 -7.84 4.90
C GLN A 32 -5.06 -7.13 3.87
N ARG A 33 -5.78 -6.10 4.29
CA ARG A 33 -6.58 -5.28 3.37
C ARG A 33 -5.93 -3.91 3.26
N LEU A 34 -5.91 -3.35 2.06
CA LEU A 34 -5.38 -2.00 1.85
C LEU A 34 -6.02 -0.97 2.79
N LYS A 35 -7.30 -1.14 3.14
CA LYS A 35 -8.00 -0.26 4.07
C LYS A 35 -7.49 -0.33 5.52
N ASP A 36 -6.81 -1.40 5.90
CA ASP A 36 -6.29 -1.58 7.26
C ASP A 36 -5.10 -0.63 7.53
N TYR A 37 -4.52 -0.05 6.47
CA TYR A 37 -3.49 1.00 6.53
C TYR A 37 -4.06 2.43 6.63
N ARG A 38 -5.39 2.59 6.75
CA ARG A 38 -5.99 3.91 6.96
C ARG A 38 -5.53 4.51 8.28
N GLY A 39 -5.24 5.81 8.29
CA GLY A 39 -4.69 6.52 9.44
C GLY A 39 -3.16 6.57 9.48
N GLU A 40 -2.48 5.81 8.59
CA GLU A 40 -1.03 5.76 8.48
C GLU A 40 -0.58 6.09 7.06
N TRP A 41 0.63 6.60 6.92
CA TRP A 41 1.30 6.69 5.63
C TRP A 41 1.73 5.30 5.19
N LEU A 42 1.54 4.99 3.91
CA LEU A 42 1.91 3.70 3.33
C LEU A 42 2.78 3.92 2.09
N VAL A 43 3.93 3.25 2.06
CA VAL A 43 4.81 3.17 0.89
C VAL A 43 4.68 1.77 0.28
N VAL A 44 4.34 1.71 -1.00
CA VAL A 44 4.20 0.46 -1.76
C VAL A 44 5.18 0.47 -2.91
N ASN A 45 6.18 -0.40 -2.84
CA ASN A 45 7.22 -0.53 -3.86
C ASN A 45 7.01 -1.78 -4.70
N TYR A 46 6.95 -1.61 -6.01
CA TYR A 46 6.89 -2.71 -6.98
C TYR A 46 8.29 -3.05 -7.46
N PHE A 47 8.69 -4.29 -7.30
CA PHE A 47 10.02 -4.79 -7.64
C PHE A 47 9.99 -6.15 -8.33
N ALA A 48 11.12 -6.54 -8.92
CA ALA A 48 11.36 -7.88 -9.43
C ALA A 48 12.83 -8.29 -9.19
N GLU A 49 13.09 -9.60 -9.06
CA GLU A 49 14.43 -10.11 -8.80
C GLU A 49 15.41 -9.83 -9.95
N TRP A 50 14.93 -9.79 -11.19
CA TRP A 50 15.73 -9.46 -12.37
C TRP A 50 15.97 -7.97 -12.59
N CYS A 51 15.35 -7.11 -11.77
CA CYS A 51 15.42 -5.67 -11.88
C CYS A 51 16.60 -5.13 -11.03
N ALA A 52 17.77 -4.94 -11.62
CA ALA A 52 18.94 -4.48 -10.90
C ALA A 52 18.77 -3.18 -10.10
N PRO A 53 18.11 -2.10 -10.61
CA PRO A 53 17.85 -0.92 -9.81
C PRO A 53 16.88 -1.20 -8.63
N CYS A 54 15.93 -2.14 -8.78
CA CYS A 54 15.06 -2.53 -7.68
C CYS A 54 15.87 -3.14 -6.52
N LEU A 55 16.86 -4.00 -6.85
CA LEU A 55 17.68 -4.65 -5.84
C LEU A 55 18.58 -3.65 -5.08
N ARG A 56 19.03 -2.59 -5.75
CA ARG A 56 19.88 -1.58 -5.11
C ARG A 56 19.14 -0.72 -4.09
N GLU A 57 17.84 -0.51 -4.26
CA GLU A 57 17.03 0.31 -3.33
C GLU A 57 16.47 -0.49 -2.14
N LEU A 58 16.51 -1.84 -2.16
CA LEU A 58 15.97 -2.68 -1.08
C LEU A 58 16.52 -2.34 0.31
N PRO A 59 17.83 -2.10 0.51
CA PRO A 59 18.36 -1.69 1.81
C PRO A 59 17.71 -0.41 2.33
N LEU A 60 17.49 0.58 1.47
CA LEU A 60 16.85 1.84 1.82
C LEU A 60 15.38 1.64 2.21
N LEU A 61 14.67 0.75 1.51
CA LEU A 61 13.28 0.40 1.85
C LEU A 61 13.20 -0.37 3.17
N ASN A 62 14.16 -1.27 3.44
CA ASN A 62 14.26 -1.96 4.73
C ASN A 62 14.47 -0.96 5.88
N GLU A 63 15.38 0.00 5.72
CA GLU A 63 15.62 1.06 6.72
C GLU A 63 14.36 1.91 6.94
N LEU A 64 13.68 2.28 5.86
CA LEU A 64 12.44 3.05 5.94
C LEU A 64 11.35 2.28 6.70
N GLY A 65 11.20 0.99 6.47
CA GLY A 65 10.20 0.14 7.15
C GLY A 65 10.50 -0.12 8.63
N GLN A 66 11.76 0.05 9.06
CA GLN A 66 12.17 -0.07 10.47
C GLN A 66 12.11 1.26 11.23
N ALA A 67 12.11 2.37 10.52
CA ALA A 67 12.06 3.71 11.12
C ALA A 67 10.65 4.04 11.63
N ALA A 68 10.56 4.95 12.59
CA ALA A 68 9.28 5.58 12.92
C ALA A 68 8.82 6.42 11.72
N GLY A 69 7.77 5.96 11.03
CA GLY A 69 7.32 6.60 9.80
C GLY A 69 6.20 5.83 9.12
N PRO A 70 6.24 5.71 7.79
CA PRO A 70 5.20 5.00 7.03
C PRO A 70 5.31 3.48 7.22
N ALA A 71 4.19 2.78 7.05
CA ALA A 71 4.24 1.36 6.71
C ALA A 71 4.88 1.19 5.32
N VAL A 72 5.66 0.13 5.12
CA VAL A 72 6.32 -0.15 3.84
C VAL A 72 6.01 -1.56 3.40
N LEU A 73 5.58 -1.72 2.14
CA LEU A 73 5.30 -3.00 1.50
C LEU A 73 6.11 -3.12 0.22
N ALA A 74 6.68 -4.28 -0.02
CA ALA A 74 7.24 -4.66 -1.31
C ALA A 74 6.25 -5.57 -2.06
N VAL A 75 5.93 -5.24 -3.30
CA VAL A 75 5.04 -6.04 -4.16
C VAL A 75 5.86 -6.70 -5.25
N SER A 76 5.88 -8.04 -5.27
CA SER A 76 6.51 -8.78 -6.37
C SER A 76 5.75 -8.54 -7.66
N PHE A 77 6.45 -8.08 -8.69
CA PHE A 77 5.89 -7.94 -10.03
C PHE A 77 5.63 -9.30 -10.68
N ASP A 78 6.51 -10.27 -10.39
CA ASP A 78 6.38 -11.63 -10.90
C ASP A 78 5.45 -12.45 -10.01
N THR A 79 4.52 -13.16 -10.64
CA THR A 79 3.68 -14.14 -9.94
C THR A 79 4.49 -15.39 -9.67
N MET A 80 4.64 -15.75 -8.40
CA MET A 80 5.35 -16.96 -8.00
C MET A 80 4.67 -17.61 -6.79
N PRO A 81 4.89 -18.92 -6.55
CA PRO A 81 4.41 -19.59 -5.34
C PRO A 81 4.96 -18.94 -4.07
N ALA A 82 4.17 -18.92 -2.99
CA ALA A 82 4.56 -18.29 -1.73
C ALA A 82 5.91 -18.78 -1.19
N GLN A 83 6.18 -20.09 -1.28
CA GLN A 83 7.47 -20.67 -0.87
C GLN A 83 8.66 -20.10 -1.67
N ALA A 84 8.51 -19.93 -2.98
CA ALA A 84 9.56 -19.34 -3.82
C ALA A 84 9.79 -17.86 -3.47
N LEU A 85 8.72 -17.13 -3.18
CA LEU A 85 8.80 -15.74 -2.75
C LEU A 85 9.49 -15.60 -1.39
N GLN A 86 9.16 -16.46 -0.42
CA GLN A 86 9.86 -16.49 0.87
C GLN A 86 11.35 -16.77 0.72
N ALA A 87 11.72 -17.74 -0.12
CA ALA A 87 13.11 -18.04 -0.41
C ALA A 87 13.83 -16.84 -1.08
N MET A 88 13.16 -16.14 -1.99
CA MET A 88 13.67 -14.91 -2.59
C MET A 88 13.82 -13.80 -1.55
N GLN A 89 12.83 -13.59 -0.70
CA GLN A 89 12.84 -12.60 0.38
C GLN A 89 14.04 -12.81 1.31
N GLN A 90 14.30 -14.06 1.71
CA GLN A 90 15.47 -14.41 2.53
C GLN A 90 16.80 -14.17 1.81
N ARG A 91 16.90 -14.61 0.56
CA ARG A 91 18.12 -14.47 -0.27
C ARG A 91 18.47 -13.01 -0.51
N LEU A 92 17.46 -12.16 -0.71
CA LEU A 92 17.64 -10.73 -0.95
C LEU A 92 17.65 -9.88 0.34
N ALA A 93 17.58 -10.52 1.52
CA ALA A 93 17.54 -9.88 2.82
C ALA A 93 16.44 -8.78 2.93
N ILE A 94 15.26 -9.05 2.37
CA ILE A 94 14.11 -8.13 2.45
C ILE A 94 13.46 -8.30 3.82
N THR A 95 13.48 -7.26 4.64
CA THR A 95 12.92 -7.28 6.01
C THR A 95 11.52 -6.69 6.10
N ILE A 96 11.10 -5.93 5.09
CA ILE A 96 9.73 -5.43 4.98
C ILE A 96 8.79 -6.53 4.46
N PRO A 97 7.47 -6.46 4.75
CA PRO A 97 6.51 -7.42 4.22
C PRO A 97 6.49 -7.45 2.69
N VAL A 98 6.51 -8.66 2.12
CA VAL A 98 6.46 -8.87 0.67
C VAL A 98 5.09 -9.42 0.28
N VAL A 99 4.42 -8.74 -0.65
CA VAL A 99 3.10 -9.09 -1.17
C VAL A 99 3.25 -9.99 -2.39
N THR A 100 2.59 -11.15 -2.37
CA THR A 100 2.57 -12.13 -3.47
C THR A 100 1.47 -11.86 -4.47
N SER A 101 0.33 -11.38 -3.97
CA SER A 101 -0.84 -11.16 -4.81
C SER A 101 -1.73 -10.04 -4.27
N LEU A 102 -2.34 -9.34 -5.21
CA LEU A 102 -3.35 -8.32 -4.99
C LEU A 102 -4.67 -8.85 -5.56
N LYS A 103 -5.71 -8.94 -4.72
CA LYS A 103 -7.06 -9.33 -5.14
C LYS A 103 -8.04 -8.20 -4.87
N GLY A 104 -9.03 -8.05 -5.74
CA GLY A 104 -10.02 -6.98 -5.64
C GLY A 104 -9.57 -5.67 -6.29
N PRO A 105 -10.33 -4.60 -6.12
CA PRO A 105 -10.09 -3.34 -6.80
C PRO A 105 -8.88 -2.61 -6.21
N TRP A 106 -7.76 -2.70 -6.90
CA TRP A 106 -6.60 -1.86 -6.61
C TRP A 106 -6.89 -0.44 -7.10
N PRO A 107 -6.79 0.58 -6.25
CA PRO A 107 -7.26 1.92 -6.58
C PRO A 107 -6.30 2.73 -7.47
N PHE A 108 -5.09 2.22 -7.74
CA PHE A 108 -4.06 2.93 -8.47
C PHE A 108 -3.73 2.21 -9.78
N GLU A 109 -3.25 2.94 -10.77
CA GLU A 109 -2.76 2.33 -12.01
C GLU A 109 -1.53 1.46 -11.71
N LEU A 110 -1.59 0.18 -12.14
CA LEU A 110 -0.45 -0.73 -12.00
C LEU A 110 0.77 -0.21 -12.76
N PRO A 111 1.98 -0.36 -12.22
CA PRO A 111 3.19 0.14 -12.87
C PRO A 111 3.51 -0.64 -14.15
N ARG A 112 4.04 0.08 -15.15
CA ARG A 112 4.58 -0.50 -16.39
C ARG A 112 6.11 -0.46 -16.42
N VAL A 113 6.71 0.17 -15.44
CA VAL A 113 8.17 0.36 -15.30
C VAL A 113 8.57 -0.03 -13.89
N LEU A 114 9.72 -0.67 -13.72
CA LEU A 114 10.28 -1.04 -12.43
C LEU A 114 11.64 -0.34 -12.19
N PRO A 115 11.92 0.02 -10.95
CA PRO A 115 10.99 0.04 -9.83
C PRO A 115 9.97 1.17 -9.93
N THR A 116 8.83 0.99 -9.30
CA THR A 116 7.84 2.06 -9.10
C THR A 116 7.37 2.04 -7.66
N THR A 117 7.39 3.19 -7.02
CA THR A 117 6.97 3.35 -5.63
C THR A 117 5.79 4.32 -5.54
N PHE A 118 4.77 3.90 -4.81
CA PHE A 118 3.61 4.71 -4.46
C PHE A 118 3.72 5.17 -3.01
N VAL A 119 3.41 6.45 -2.75
CA VAL A 119 3.20 6.99 -1.41
C VAL A 119 1.71 7.26 -1.26
N ILE A 120 1.09 6.65 -0.28
CA ILE A 120 -0.34 6.70 -0.02
C ILE A 120 -0.54 7.40 1.32
N ASP A 121 -1.42 8.39 1.34
CA ASP A 121 -1.73 9.17 2.53
C ASP A 121 -2.63 8.40 3.52
N PRO A 122 -2.79 8.90 4.76
CA PRO A 122 -3.66 8.28 5.77
C PRO A 122 -5.13 8.15 5.34
N ASP A 123 -5.60 8.95 4.39
CA ASP A 123 -6.94 8.82 3.80
C ASP A 123 -6.98 7.75 2.68
N GLY A 124 -5.84 7.12 2.37
CA GLY A 124 -5.67 6.13 1.31
C GLY A 124 -5.72 6.71 -0.09
N LYS A 125 -5.35 7.97 -0.26
CA LYS A 125 -5.18 8.62 -1.55
C LYS A 125 -3.72 8.57 -1.98
N LEU A 126 -3.48 8.58 -3.27
CA LEU A 126 -2.14 8.66 -3.81
C LEU A 126 -1.56 10.07 -3.59
N ALA A 127 -0.52 10.17 -2.77
CA ALA A 127 0.21 11.41 -2.53
C ALA A 127 1.37 11.59 -3.50
N ALA A 128 2.09 10.49 -3.83
CA ALA A 128 3.18 10.52 -4.80
C ALA A 128 3.33 9.18 -5.53
N ARG A 129 3.86 9.26 -6.76
CA ARG A 129 4.34 8.12 -7.53
C ARG A 129 5.75 8.43 -8.01
N HIS A 130 6.70 7.57 -7.66
CA HIS A 130 8.09 7.65 -8.11
C HIS A 130 8.38 6.49 -9.06
N GLN A 131 8.96 6.78 -10.22
CA GLN A 131 9.41 5.78 -11.18
C GLN A 131 10.93 5.83 -11.29
N GLY A 132 11.56 4.70 -11.15
CA GLY A 132 13.01 4.56 -11.11
C GLY A 132 13.52 4.27 -9.69
N GLU A 133 14.82 4.06 -9.59
CA GLU A 133 15.50 3.74 -8.32
C GLU A 133 15.35 4.87 -7.30
N LEU A 134 14.86 4.52 -6.10
CA LEU A 134 14.81 5.42 -4.97
C LEU A 134 16.20 5.70 -4.42
N ARG A 135 16.42 6.93 -4.01
CA ARG A 135 17.63 7.39 -3.34
C ARG A 135 17.31 8.01 -1.99
N ALA A 136 18.32 8.16 -1.15
CA ALA A 136 18.17 8.73 0.18
C ALA A 136 17.54 10.13 0.16
N GLU A 137 17.86 10.95 -0.85
CA GLU A 137 17.27 12.27 -1.02
C GLU A 137 15.77 12.25 -1.36
N ASP A 138 15.27 11.19 -2.03
CA ASP A 138 13.84 11.03 -2.28
C ASP A 138 13.09 10.76 -0.97
N ILE A 139 13.64 9.87 -0.14
CA ILE A 139 13.08 9.56 1.19
C ILE A 139 13.14 10.78 2.11
N ALA A 140 14.24 11.54 2.09
CA ALA A 140 14.36 12.77 2.89
C ALA A 140 13.28 13.78 2.50
N ARG A 141 13.08 14.01 1.21
CA ARG A 141 12.04 14.89 0.67
C ARG A 141 10.63 14.42 1.06
N TRP A 142 10.35 13.11 1.00
CA TRP A 142 9.07 12.56 1.42
C TRP A 142 8.84 12.69 2.92
N ARG A 143 9.89 12.48 3.73
CA ARG A 143 9.82 12.70 5.17
C ARG A 143 9.44 14.14 5.49
N GLU A 144 10.07 15.12 4.86
CA GLU A 144 9.74 16.53 5.05
C GLU A 144 8.30 16.87 4.65
N ASN A 145 7.85 16.33 3.50
CA ASN A 145 6.55 16.71 2.92
C ASN A 145 5.37 15.96 3.51
N TYR A 146 5.57 14.74 4.04
CA TYR A 146 4.46 13.84 4.35
C TYR A 146 4.40 13.42 5.83
N TRP A 147 5.43 12.78 6.37
CA TRP A 147 5.33 12.18 7.71
C TRP A 147 6.29 12.75 8.76
N GLY A 148 7.26 13.61 8.40
CA GLY A 148 8.22 14.18 9.35
C GLY A 148 7.67 15.31 10.22
N ASN A 149 6.56 15.92 9.85
CA ASN A 149 5.97 17.06 10.55
C ASN A 149 4.97 16.69 11.67
N LYS A 150 4.92 15.44 12.12
CA LYS A 150 4.05 15.00 13.23
C LYS A 150 4.63 15.26 14.63
N GLY A 151 5.43 16.29 14.79
CA GLY A 151 6.05 16.69 16.06
C GLY A 151 5.78 18.13 16.45
N GLY A 152 4.50 18.54 16.51
CA GLY A 152 4.18 19.90 16.92
C GLY A 152 2.68 20.19 17.01
N SER A 153 2.03 19.68 18.03
CA SER A 153 0.78 20.24 18.59
C SER A 153 0.65 19.82 20.02
#